data_80c833089a07185be77c411724c5583e
#
_entry.id   80c833089a07185be77c411724c5583e
#
_cell.length_a   1.000
_cell.length_b   1.000
_cell.length_c   1.000
_cell.angle_alpha   90.00
_cell.angle_beta   90.00
_cell.angle_gamma   90.00
#
_symmetry.space_group_name_H-M   'P 1'
#
loop_
_entity.id
_entity.type
_entity.pdbx_description
1 polymer ?
#
loop_
_entity_poly.entity_id
_entity_poly.type
_entity_poly.pdbx_seq_one_letter_code
_entity_poly.pdbx_strand_id
1 'polypeptide(L)'
;MRDTIDILGVKIDRITSAYALKKAEQMVRSDGVSTIFTPNPEIVMAAYEDAGFREVLNSADMCTPDGIGVVYAAKMLGTPVPERVAGFDLVCGLLSNIRKTGEGVFLFGAKPGVAEAAAVKLLDECWFEYSWCSSWIFFG
;
A
#
# COMPACT_ATOMS: atom_id res chain seq x y z
N MET A 1 16.44 -1.73 -11.58
CA MET A 1 16.84 -1.78 -10.15
C MET A 1 15.95 -0.79 -9.40
N ARG A 2 15.35 -1.17 -8.27
CA ARG A 2 14.55 -0.25 -7.43
C ARG A 2 15.49 0.76 -6.76
N ASP A 3 15.14 2.05 -6.76
CA ASP A 3 15.84 3.07 -5.98
C ASP A 3 15.30 3.02 -4.54
N THR A 4 16.09 2.45 -3.63
CA THR A 4 15.68 2.20 -2.24
C THR A 4 16.70 2.75 -1.25
N ILE A 5 16.21 3.09 -0.06
CA ILE A 5 17.03 3.31 1.13
C ILE A 5 16.83 2.13 2.10
N ASP A 6 17.88 1.73 2.79
CA ASP A 6 17.82 0.77 3.89
C ASP A 6 17.62 1.51 5.22
N ILE A 7 16.52 1.18 5.91
CA ILE A 7 16.24 1.69 7.25
C ILE A 7 16.12 0.47 8.17
N LEU A 8 17.14 0.24 8.99
CA LEU A 8 17.23 -0.89 9.93
C LEU A 8 17.02 -2.26 9.25
N GLY A 9 17.51 -2.41 8.01
CA GLY A 9 17.38 -3.63 7.22
C GLY A 9 16.12 -3.71 6.36
N VAL A 10 15.20 -2.75 6.46
CA VAL A 10 14.02 -2.65 5.61
C VAL A 10 14.29 -1.73 4.41
N LYS A 11 14.06 -2.25 3.20
CA LYS A 11 14.26 -1.52 1.94
C LYS A 11 13.02 -0.70 1.60
N ILE A 12 13.10 0.60 1.76
CA ILE A 12 12.03 1.57 1.45
C ILE A 12 12.30 2.22 0.10
N ASP A 13 11.32 2.26 -0.79
CA ASP A 13 11.44 2.92 -2.09
C ASP A 13 11.50 4.44 -1.96
N ARG A 14 12.42 5.07 -2.69
CA ARG A 14 12.54 6.52 -2.78
C ARG A 14 11.66 7.04 -3.92
N ILE A 15 10.38 7.12 -3.66
CA ILE A 15 9.35 7.43 -4.66
C ILE A 15 8.43 8.54 -4.22
N THR A 16 7.75 9.17 -5.18
CA THR A 16 6.67 10.13 -4.94
C THR A 16 5.32 9.43 -4.92
N SER A 17 4.30 10.05 -4.32
CA SER A 17 2.92 9.55 -4.31
C SER A 17 2.37 9.36 -5.71
N ALA A 18 2.66 10.28 -6.63
CA ALA A 18 2.24 10.17 -8.02
C ALA A 18 2.88 8.96 -8.73
N TYR A 19 4.17 8.70 -8.47
CA TYR A 19 4.84 7.53 -9.04
C TYR A 19 4.33 6.23 -8.41
N ALA A 20 4.13 6.19 -7.09
CA ALA A 20 3.59 5.04 -6.38
C ALA A 20 2.21 4.66 -6.92
N LEU A 21 1.32 5.64 -7.09
CA LEU A 21 -0.01 5.42 -7.66
C LEU A 21 0.05 4.86 -9.08
N LYS A 22 0.84 5.48 -9.96
CA LYS A 22 1.01 4.99 -11.34
C LYS A 22 1.56 3.57 -11.38
N LYS A 23 2.52 3.25 -10.51
CA LYS A 23 3.11 1.90 -10.43
C LYS A 23 2.08 0.90 -9.90
N ALA A 24 1.29 1.25 -8.89
CA ALA A 24 0.22 0.40 -8.37
C ALA A 24 -0.85 0.10 -9.45
N GLU A 25 -1.25 1.09 -10.24
CA GLU A 25 -2.15 0.88 -11.39
C GLU A 25 -1.58 -0.08 -12.43
N GLN A 26 -0.28 0.01 -12.71
CA GLN A 26 0.39 -0.93 -13.62
C GLN A 26 0.40 -2.36 -13.06
N MET A 27 0.61 -2.50 -11.75
CA MET A 27 0.57 -3.79 -11.07
C MET A 27 -0.81 -4.44 -11.15
N VAL A 28 -1.89 -3.67 -10.94
CA VAL A 28 -3.27 -4.18 -11.09
C VAL A 28 -3.55 -4.71 -12.50
N ARG A 29 -2.95 -4.10 -13.52
CA ARG A 29 -3.14 -4.47 -14.93
C ARG A 29 -2.15 -5.54 -15.43
N SER A 30 -1.17 -5.90 -14.62
CA SER A 30 -0.19 -6.93 -14.98
C SER A 30 -0.69 -8.32 -14.62
N ASP A 31 -0.24 -9.32 -15.38
CA ASP A 31 -0.46 -10.71 -14.99
C ASP A 31 0.37 -11.07 -13.75
N GLY A 32 -0.20 -11.88 -12.87
CA GLY A 32 0.46 -12.38 -11.67
C GLY A 32 0.08 -11.64 -10.39
N VAL A 33 0.86 -11.88 -9.34
CA VAL A 33 0.67 -11.29 -8.01
C VAL A 33 1.72 -10.22 -7.78
N SER A 34 1.30 -9.04 -7.38
CA SER A 34 2.18 -7.96 -6.93
C SER A 34 1.88 -7.57 -5.49
N THR A 35 2.91 -7.24 -4.74
CA THR A 35 2.81 -6.88 -3.33
C THR A 35 3.28 -5.46 -3.08
N ILE A 36 2.48 -4.71 -2.32
CA ILE A 36 2.81 -3.35 -1.90
C ILE A 36 2.73 -3.31 -0.37
N PHE A 37 3.82 -2.95 0.28
CA PHE A 37 3.84 -2.69 1.72
C PHE A 37 4.03 -1.20 2.01
N THR A 38 3.42 -0.76 3.10
CA THR A 38 3.43 0.65 3.53
C THR A 38 3.93 0.75 4.98
N PRO A 39 5.19 0.34 5.25
CA PRO A 39 5.69 0.30 6.61
C PRO A 39 5.83 1.71 7.20
N ASN A 40 5.25 1.85 8.39
CA ASN A 40 5.48 2.97 9.29
C ASN A 40 6.66 2.65 10.25
N PRO A 41 7.09 3.57 11.12
CA PRO A 41 8.20 3.32 12.05
C PRO A 41 7.99 2.11 12.96
N GLU A 42 6.77 1.82 13.39
CA GLU A 42 6.45 0.68 14.25
C GLU A 42 6.68 -0.65 13.50
N ILE A 43 6.24 -0.71 12.24
CA ILE A 43 6.47 -1.88 11.37
C ILE A 43 7.97 -2.06 11.09
N VAL A 44 8.71 -0.98 10.86
CA VAL A 44 10.17 -1.05 10.67
C VAL A 44 10.86 -1.57 11.93
N MET A 45 10.44 -1.14 13.12
CA MET A 45 10.99 -1.64 14.39
C MET A 45 10.65 -3.12 14.60
N ALA A 46 9.42 -3.54 14.33
CA ALA A 46 9.04 -4.94 14.40
C ALA A 46 9.88 -5.82 13.45
N ALA A 47 10.13 -5.34 12.25
CA ALA A 47 10.98 -6.02 11.27
C ALA A 47 12.47 -6.00 11.66
N TYR A 48 12.93 -5.02 12.44
CA TYR A 48 14.27 -5.01 13.00
C TYR A 48 14.47 -6.15 14.01
N GLU A 49 13.46 -6.45 14.81
CA GLU A 49 13.47 -7.51 15.81
C GLU A 49 13.19 -8.90 15.22
N ASP A 50 12.45 -8.99 14.12
CA ASP A 50 12.07 -10.25 13.44
C ASP A 50 12.65 -10.32 12.02
N ALA A 51 13.66 -11.17 11.85
CA ALA A 51 14.32 -11.37 10.56
C ALA A 51 13.37 -11.95 9.49
N GLY A 52 12.48 -12.87 9.87
CA GLY A 52 11.51 -13.47 8.94
C GLY A 52 10.49 -12.43 8.45
N PHE A 53 9.98 -11.59 9.35
CA PHE A 53 9.10 -10.49 8.98
C PHE A 53 9.81 -9.46 8.09
N ARG A 54 11.08 -9.17 8.38
CA ARG A 54 11.90 -8.28 7.54
C ARG A 54 12.09 -8.83 6.12
N GLU A 55 12.31 -10.13 5.97
CA GLU A 55 12.40 -10.78 4.66
C GLU A 55 11.10 -10.65 3.88
N VAL A 56 9.95 -10.83 4.52
CA VAL A 56 8.64 -10.62 3.91
C VAL A 56 8.50 -9.18 3.41
N LEU A 57 8.82 -8.16 4.22
CA LEU A 57 8.77 -6.77 3.78
C LEU A 57 9.71 -6.50 2.59
N ASN A 58 10.90 -7.08 2.62
CA ASN A 58 11.90 -6.89 1.57
C ASN A 58 11.57 -7.64 0.26
N SER A 59 10.66 -8.61 0.29
CA SER A 59 10.17 -9.31 -0.90
C SER A 59 9.14 -8.50 -1.71
N ALA A 60 8.65 -7.40 -1.17
CA ALA A 60 7.66 -6.55 -1.85
C ALA A 60 8.13 -6.02 -3.21
N ASP A 61 7.20 -5.90 -4.15
CA ASP A 61 7.42 -5.21 -5.42
C ASP A 61 7.48 -3.69 -5.25
N MET A 62 6.82 -3.18 -4.21
CA MET A 62 6.90 -1.79 -3.79
C MET A 62 6.77 -1.68 -2.27
N CYS A 63 7.60 -0.82 -1.67
CA CYS A 63 7.62 -0.57 -0.23
C CYS A 63 7.64 0.94 0.00
N THR A 64 6.49 1.54 0.33
CA THR A 64 6.36 3.01 0.37
C THR A 64 6.80 3.59 1.72
N PRO A 65 7.36 4.82 1.73
CA PRO A 65 7.73 5.52 2.97
C PRO A 65 6.48 6.06 3.68
N ASP A 66 5.82 5.24 4.51
CA ASP A 66 4.66 5.68 5.28
C ASP A 66 5.07 6.18 6.67
N GLY A 67 4.45 7.28 7.06
CA GLY A 67 4.73 7.94 8.33
C GLY A 67 5.94 8.87 8.32
N ILE A 68 5.81 9.95 9.09
CA ILE A 68 6.82 11.02 9.16
C ILE A 68 8.15 10.52 9.75
N GLY A 69 8.11 9.52 10.62
CA GLY A 69 9.32 8.94 11.22
C GLY A 69 10.21 8.24 10.21
N VAL A 70 9.63 7.58 9.19
CA VAL A 70 10.38 6.98 8.08
C VAL A 70 11.07 8.06 7.25
N VAL A 71 10.37 9.18 6.97
CA VAL A 71 10.92 10.33 6.25
C VAL A 71 12.10 10.96 7.01
N TYR A 72 11.97 11.13 8.33
CA TYR A 72 13.05 11.65 9.16
C TYR A 72 14.24 10.69 9.23
N ALA A 73 13.99 9.39 9.39
CA ALA A 73 15.07 8.40 9.40
C ALA A 73 15.86 8.43 8.09
N ALA A 74 15.18 8.49 6.94
CA ALA A 74 15.79 8.60 5.63
C ALA A 74 16.67 9.87 5.53
N LYS A 75 16.18 11.00 6.03
CA LYS A 75 16.93 12.26 6.05
C LYS A 75 18.17 12.17 6.96
N MET A 76 18.05 11.57 8.14
CA MET A 76 19.18 11.39 9.06
C MET A 76 20.26 10.46 8.50
N LEU A 77 19.87 9.46 7.71
CA LEU A 77 20.78 8.55 7.00
C LEU A 77 21.42 9.19 5.75
N GLY A 78 21.15 10.47 5.46
CA GLY A 78 21.74 11.18 4.33
C GLY A 78 21.15 10.81 2.96
N THR A 79 20.08 10.00 2.93
CA THR A 79 19.45 9.55 1.70
C THR A 79 17.93 9.82 1.77
N PRO A 80 17.51 11.08 1.70
CA PRO A 80 16.13 11.46 1.92
C PRO A 80 15.19 10.83 0.88
N VAL A 81 13.99 10.45 1.32
CA VAL A 81 12.88 10.13 0.42
C VAL A 81 12.25 11.44 -0.08
N PRO A 82 11.70 11.47 -1.31
CA PRO A 82 11.11 12.70 -1.88
C PRO A 82 9.96 13.26 -1.04
N GLU A 83 9.10 12.36 -0.55
CA GLU A 83 7.94 12.71 0.27
C GLU A 83 7.42 11.49 1.07
N ARG A 84 6.50 11.73 1.98
CA ARG A 84 5.73 10.65 2.63
C ARG A 84 4.68 10.11 1.64
N VAL A 85 4.62 8.81 1.50
CA VAL A 85 3.59 8.12 0.71
C VAL A 85 2.73 7.28 1.65
N ALA A 86 1.62 7.84 2.11
CA ALA A 86 0.72 7.15 3.03
C ALA A 86 -0.06 6.04 2.32
N GLY A 87 -0.11 4.85 2.94
CA GLY A 87 -0.81 3.70 2.40
C GLY A 87 -2.29 3.96 2.17
N PHE A 88 -2.96 4.67 3.08
CA PHE A 88 -4.36 5.05 2.95
C PHE A 88 -4.61 5.90 1.69
N ASP A 89 -3.81 6.95 1.48
CA ASP A 89 -3.97 7.85 0.33
C ASP A 89 -3.69 7.10 -0.98
N LEU A 90 -2.69 6.22 -0.98
CA LEU A 90 -2.36 5.37 -2.12
C LEU A 90 -3.52 4.44 -2.49
N VAL A 91 -4.13 3.77 -1.52
CA VAL A 91 -5.28 2.87 -1.74
C VAL A 91 -6.49 3.65 -2.25
N CYS A 92 -6.82 4.79 -1.64
CA CYS A 92 -7.94 5.62 -2.10
C CYS A 92 -7.73 6.12 -3.55
N GLY A 93 -6.53 6.57 -3.88
CA GLY A 93 -6.17 6.97 -5.24
C GLY A 93 -6.28 5.81 -6.23
N LEU A 94 -5.76 4.64 -5.87
CA LEU A 94 -5.82 3.44 -6.72
C LEU A 94 -7.28 3.02 -6.98
N LEU A 95 -8.09 2.90 -5.94
CA LEU A 95 -9.50 2.52 -6.06
C LEU A 95 -10.29 3.50 -6.92
N SER A 96 -10.03 4.80 -6.77
CA SER A 96 -10.65 5.83 -7.61
C SER A 96 -10.32 5.65 -9.10
N ASN A 97 -9.10 5.23 -9.42
CA ASN A 97 -8.64 5.10 -10.80
C ASN A 97 -9.03 3.77 -11.45
N ILE A 98 -9.09 2.67 -10.67
CA ILE A 98 -9.47 1.34 -11.19
C ILE A 98 -10.99 1.07 -11.20
N ARG A 99 -11.79 1.93 -10.57
CA ARG A 99 -13.25 1.74 -10.47
C ARG A 99 -13.98 1.46 -11.78
N LYS A 100 -13.43 1.94 -12.92
CA LYS A 100 -13.99 1.77 -14.26
C LYS A 100 -13.45 0.56 -15.01
N THR A 101 -12.53 -0.18 -14.42
CA THR A 101 -11.86 -1.32 -15.07
C THR A 101 -12.53 -2.66 -14.78
N GLY A 102 -13.50 -2.69 -13.85
CA GLY A 102 -14.20 -3.92 -13.46
C GLY A 102 -13.44 -4.81 -12.48
N GLU A 103 -12.33 -4.31 -11.91
CA GLU A 103 -11.54 -5.02 -10.92
C GLU A 103 -12.30 -5.17 -9.60
N GLY A 104 -12.21 -6.35 -8.98
CA GLY A 104 -12.76 -6.62 -7.65
C GLY A 104 -11.82 -6.19 -6.54
N VAL A 105 -12.40 -5.86 -5.36
CA VAL A 105 -11.64 -5.51 -4.16
C VAL A 105 -12.00 -6.49 -3.04
N PHE A 106 -10.97 -7.08 -2.42
CA PHE A 106 -11.11 -7.90 -1.23
C PHE A 106 -10.58 -7.18 -0.01
N LEU A 107 -11.42 -6.97 1.00
CA LEU A 107 -11.05 -6.32 2.25
C LEU A 107 -10.80 -7.38 3.33
N PHE A 108 -9.60 -7.40 3.88
CA PHE A 108 -9.18 -8.37 4.89
C PHE A 108 -8.60 -7.68 6.12
N GLY A 109 -8.96 -8.17 7.31
CA GLY A 109 -8.40 -7.74 8.58
C GLY A 109 -9.30 -6.75 9.34
N ALA A 110 -8.71 -6.02 10.28
CA ALA A 110 -9.39 -5.14 11.24
C ALA A 110 -10.28 -5.88 12.25
N LYS A 111 -11.07 -5.13 13.04
CA LYS A 111 -12.04 -5.70 13.98
C LYS A 111 -13.32 -6.14 13.23
N PRO A 112 -14.09 -7.10 13.77
CA PRO A 112 -15.37 -7.50 13.18
C PRO A 112 -16.26 -6.30 12.85
N GLY A 113 -16.85 -6.28 11.66
CA GLY A 113 -17.74 -5.22 11.17
C GLY A 113 -17.03 -4.03 10.51
N VAL A 114 -15.70 -3.90 10.63
CA VAL A 114 -14.96 -2.77 10.03
C VAL A 114 -14.79 -2.94 8.53
N ALA A 115 -14.47 -4.14 8.06
CA ALA A 115 -14.34 -4.42 6.63
C ALA A 115 -15.67 -4.21 5.89
N GLU A 116 -16.78 -4.65 6.50
CA GLU A 116 -18.12 -4.45 5.98
C GLU A 116 -18.51 -2.97 5.90
N ALA A 117 -18.23 -2.21 6.97
CA ALA A 117 -18.48 -0.77 6.99
C ALA A 117 -17.61 -0.02 5.95
N ALA A 118 -16.36 -0.44 5.76
CA ALA A 118 -15.49 0.11 4.74
C ALA A 118 -15.99 -0.20 3.33
N ALA A 119 -16.49 -1.43 3.09
CA ALA A 119 -17.07 -1.81 1.82
C ALA A 119 -18.28 -0.97 1.45
N VAL A 120 -19.20 -0.76 2.41
CA VAL A 120 -20.37 0.13 2.19
C VAL A 120 -19.92 1.54 1.81
N LYS A 121 -18.96 2.11 2.55
CA LYS A 121 -18.43 3.45 2.21
C LYS A 121 -17.75 3.50 0.85
N LEU A 122 -16.98 2.48 0.49
CA LEU A 122 -16.34 2.43 -0.83
C LEU A 122 -17.37 2.35 -1.95
N LEU A 123 -18.49 1.64 -1.74
CA LEU A 123 -19.60 1.59 -2.70
C LEU A 123 -20.30 2.94 -2.83
N ASP A 124 -20.54 3.63 -1.72
CA ASP A 124 -21.26 4.90 -1.70
C ASP A 124 -20.40 6.09 -2.17
N GLU A 125 -19.15 6.18 -1.72
CA GLU A 125 -18.28 7.33 -1.96
C GLU A 125 -17.40 7.17 -3.22
N CYS A 126 -17.01 5.94 -3.55
CA CYS A 126 -16.15 5.67 -4.71
C CYS A 126 -16.92 5.40 -6.00
N TRP A 127 -18.25 5.54 -6.02
CA TRP A 127 -19.07 5.52 -7.26
C TRP A 127 -18.92 4.23 -8.06
N PHE A 128 -18.96 3.08 -7.41
CA PHE A 128 -19.16 1.84 -8.11
C PHE A 128 -20.60 1.84 -8.67
N GLU A 129 -20.77 2.11 -9.93
CA GLU A 129 -22.06 1.94 -10.59
C GLU A 129 -22.57 0.51 -10.36
N TYR A 130 -23.76 0.39 -9.85
CA TYR A 130 -24.42 -0.78 -9.27
C TYR A 130 -24.56 -2.00 -10.21
N SER A 131 -24.06 -1.99 -11.43
CA SER A 131 -24.44 -3.03 -12.39
C SER A 131 -23.61 -4.32 -12.36
N TRP A 132 -22.44 -4.35 -11.72
CA TRP A 132 -21.57 -5.56 -11.77
C TRP A 132 -20.80 -5.88 -10.49
N CYS A 133 -20.87 -5.09 -9.43
CA CYS A 133 -20.01 -5.25 -8.24
C CYS A 133 -20.65 -6.05 -7.07
N SER A 134 -21.84 -6.58 -7.20
CA SER A 134 -22.47 -7.41 -6.15
C SER A 134 -21.82 -8.79 -5.96
N SER A 135 -20.82 -9.14 -6.78
CA SER A 135 -20.23 -10.49 -6.79
C SER A 135 -18.83 -10.62 -6.18
N TRP A 136 -18.15 -9.52 -5.82
CA TRP A 136 -16.71 -9.60 -5.55
C TRP A 136 -16.21 -8.83 -4.33
N ILE A 137 -17.06 -8.46 -3.37
CA ILE A 137 -16.61 -8.02 -2.06
C ILE A 137 -16.68 -9.23 -1.13
N PHE A 138 -15.54 -9.81 -0.81
CA PHE A 138 -15.42 -10.92 0.14
C PHE A 138 -14.98 -10.36 1.49
N PHE A 139 -15.58 -10.89 2.58
CA PHE A 139 -15.22 -10.58 3.96
C PHE A 139 -14.51 -11.80 4.55
N GLY A 140 -13.35 -11.58 5.14
CA GLY A 140 -12.59 -12.61 5.84
C GLY A 140 -12.34 -12.25 7.30
#